data_990b1aede8a5ce2df1b4e3504d313904
#
_entry.id   990b1aede8a5ce2df1b4e3504d313904
#
_cell.length_a   1.000
_cell.length_b   1.000
_cell.length_c   1.000
_cell.angle_alpha   90.00
_cell.angle_beta   90.00
_cell.angle_gamma   90.00
#
_symmetry.space_group_name_H-M   'P 1'
#
loop_
_entity.id
_entity.type
_entity.pdbx_description
1 polymer ?
#
loop_
_entity_poly.entity_id
_entity_poly.type
_entity_poly.pdbx_seq_one_letter_code
_entity_poly.pdbx_strand_id
1 'polypeptide(L)'
;MAPSGRQLAGKMVAQLPHGARRIIELGAGTGVFTRALIYCGIAANDLLVVELNEELARHLQRQFPQSLVVNGDACDLAGIVARHHFASAGEVDAVISGLGFLAMPRALQKHILQAVFAVLGANAPLIQFTYGPSSPLPRDLLGELGLSVRRAGIALLNVPPAVV
;
A
#
# COMPACT_ATOMS: atom_id res chain seq x y z
N MET A 1 -8.07 18.66 -1.57
CA MET A 1 -7.53 17.53 -0.77
C MET A 1 -7.63 17.90 0.71
N ALA A 2 -8.32 17.12 1.51
CA ALA A 2 -8.50 17.43 2.93
C ALA A 2 -7.14 17.43 3.66
N PRO A 3 -6.90 18.36 4.61
CA PRO A 3 -5.65 18.39 5.39
C PRO A 3 -5.33 17.07 6.10
N SER A 4 -6.37 16.36 6.53
CA SER A 4 -6.29 15.04 7.16
C SER A 4 -5.61 13.97 6.30
N GLY A 5 -5.91 13.91 5.02
CA GLY A 5 -5.30 12.94 4.12
C GLY A 5 -3.79 13.13 3.94
N ARG A 6 -3.32 14.38 3.96
CA ARG A 6 -1.88 14.69 3.87
C ARG A 6 -1.11 14.29 5.13
N GLN A 7 -1.70 14.48 6.31
CA GLN A 7 -1.05 14.05 7.56
C GLN A 7 -0.92 12.53 7.62
N LEU A 8 -1.98 11.81 7.25
CA LEU A 8 -1.95 10.36 7.20
C LEU A 8 -0.90 9.87 6.19
N ALA A 9 -0.87 10.43 4.99
CA ALA A 9 0.11 10.08 3.98
C ALA A 9 1.55 10.30 4.46
N GLY A 10 1.84 11.43 5.11
CA GLY A 10 3.15 11.68 5.71
C GLY A 10 3.54 10.64 6.75
N LYS A 11 2.60 10.21 7.61
CA LYS A 11 2.86 9.16 8.61
C LYS A 11 3.08 7.78 7.98
N MET A 12 2.34 7.46 6.92
CA MET A 12 2.51 6.22 6.16
C MET A 12 3.90 6.16 5.50
N VAL A 13 4.26 7.22 4.81
CA VAL A 13 5.55 7.34 4.10
C VAL A 13 6.75 7.35 5.07
N ALA A 14 6.59 7.93 6.27
CA ALA A 14 7.63 7.91 7.31
C ALA A 14 7.96 6.49 7.82
N GLN A 15 7.15 5.49 7.50
CA GLN A 15 7.43 4.09 7.86
C GLN A 15 8.22 3.32 6.79
N LEU A 16 8.52 3.94 5.66
CA LEU A 16 9.36 3.31 4.64
C LEU A 16 10.74 2.97 5.22
N PRO A 17 11.30 1.79 4.87
CA PRO A 17 12.66 1.46 5.23
C PRO A 17 13.65 2.48 4.67
N HIS A 18 14.71 2.75 5.42
CA HIS A 18 15.77 3.64 4.95
C HIS A 18 16.39 3.10 3.65
N GLY A 19 16.46 3.95 2.63
CA GLY A 19 16.98 3.57 1.32
C GLY A 19 16.02 2.76 0.45
N ALA A 20 14.76 2.60 0.85
CA ALA A 20 13.73 1.93 0.05
C ALA A 20 13.59 2.63 -1.32
N ARG A 21 13.49 1.82 -2.37
CA ARG A 21 13.39 2.29 -3.77
C ARG A 21 12.16 1.72 -4.46
N ARG A 22 12.05 0.40 -4.54
CA ARG A 22 10.93 -0.27 -5.22
C ARG A 22 9.72 -0.38 -4.33
N ILE A 23 8.76 0.49 -4.57
CA ILE A 23 7.56 0.62 -3.75
C ILE A 23 6.32 0.25 -4.56
N ILE A 24 5.40 -0.46 -3.92
CA ILE A 24 4.07 -0.73 -4.48
C ILE A 24 3.03 -0.03 -3.63
N GLU A 25 2.10 0.65 -4.28
CA GLU A 25 0.90 1.22 -3.67
C GLU A 25 -0.33 0.43 -4.10
N LEU A 26 -1.15 -0.01 -3.14
CA LEU A 26 -2.41 -0.70 -3.38
C LEU A 26 -3.59 0.18 -2.99
N GLY A 27 -4.57 0.29 -3.91
CA GLY A 27 -5.78 1.07 -3.66
C GLY A 27 -5.50 2.57 -3.54
N ALA A 28 -4.84 3.13 -4.53
CA ALA A 28 -4.35 4.50 -4.52
C ALA A 28 -5.46 5.58 -4.52
N GLY A 29 -6.67 5.22 -4.95
CA GLY A 29 -7.81 6.12 -5.00
C GLY A 29 -7.51 7.39 -5.81
N THR A 30 -7.48 8.55 -5.16
CA THR A 30 -7.17 9.84 -5.81
C THR A 30 -5.68 10.19 -5.81
N GLY A 31 -4.79 9.27 -5.41
CA GLY A 31 -3.33 9.44 -5.48
C GLY A 31 -2.72 10.26 -4.34
N VAL A 32 -3.32 10.24 -3.16
CA VAL A 32 -2.79 10.97 -1.99
C VAL A 32 -1.45 10.38 -1.54
N PHE A 33 -1.38 9.06 -1.42
CA PHE A 33 -0.13 8.37 -1.05
C PHE A 33 0.86 8.39 -2.20
N THR A 34 0.42 8.18 -3.45
CA THR A 34 1.26 8.30 -4.65
C THR A 34 2.03 9.61 -4.67
N ARG A 35 1.31 10.73 -4.45
CA ARG A 35 1.92 12.07 -4.41
C ARG A 35 2.90 12.21 -3.23
N ALA A 36 2.56 11.68 -2.05
CA ALA A 36 3.42 11.73 -0.88
C ALA A 36 4.70 10.91 -1.08
N LEU A 37 4.62 9.74 -1.71
CA LEU A 37 5.76 8.89 -2.06
C LEU A 37 6.73 9.61 -2.98
N ILE A 38 6.23 10.21 -4.06
CA ILE A 38 7.06 10.98 -4.99
C ILE A 38 7.67 12.22 -4.30
N TYR A 39 6.89 12.91 -3.47
CA TYR A 39 7.36 14.08 -2.74
C TYR A 39 8.47 13.75 -1.73
N CYS A 40 8.44 12.57 -1.12
CA CYS A 40 9.50 12.13 -0.19
C CYS A 40 10.76 11.60 -0.87
N GLY A 41 10.78 11.55 -2.21
CA GLY A 41 11.97 11.20 -2.98
C GLY A 41 11.96 9.81 -3.65
N ILE A 42 10.84 9.07 -3.58
CA ILE A 42 10.71 7.85 -4.38
C ILE A 42 10.64 8.24 -5.86
N ALA A 43 11.53 7.67 -6.66
CA ALA A 43 11.51 7.92 -8.09
C ALA A 43 10.22 7.37 -8.72
N ALA A 44 9.57 8.15 -9.57
CA ALA A 44 8.28 7.78 -10.14
C ALA A 44 8.31 6.45 -10.90
N ASN A 45 9.41 6.13 -11.57
CA ASN A 45 9.62 4.87 -12.29
C ASN A 45 9.92 3.67 -11.36
N ASP A 46 10.23 3.91 -10.09
CA ASP A 46 10.38 2.89 -9.05
C ASP A 46 9.09 2.66 -8.25
N LEU A 47 7.99 3.26 -8.69
CA LEU A 47 6.67 3.18 -8.06
C LEU A 47 5.66 2.46 -8.96
N LEU A 48 5.15 1.33 -8.48
CA LEU A 48 3.99 0.62 -9.04
C LEU A 48 2.75 0.98 -8.24
N VAL A 49 1.71 1.43 -8.93
CA VAL A 49 0.42 1.79 -8.35
C VAL A 49 -0.65 0.85 -8.89
N VAL A 50 -1.33 0.12 -8.03
CA VAL A 50 -2.41 -0.81 -8.40
C VAL A 50 -3.74 -0.28 -7.89
N GLU A 51 -4.66 -0.06 -8.81
CA GLU A 51 -6.01 0.45 -8.51
C GLU A 51 -7.06 -0.38 -9.23
N LEU A 52 -8.03 -0.90 -8.48
CA LEU A 52 -9.08 -1.77 -9.02
C LEU A 52 -10.11 -1.00 -9.85
N ASN A 53 -10.43 0.23 -9.44
CA ASN A 53 -11.40 1.07 -10.14
C ASN A 53 -10.76 1.65 -11.41
N GLU A 54 -11.34 1.35 -12.57
CA GLU A 54 -10.81 1.73 -13.88
C GLU A 54 -10.75 3.26 -14.09
N GLU A 55 -11.75 4.00 -13.61
CA GLU A 55 -11.77 5.46 -13.75
C GLU A 55 -10.68 6.12 -12.91
N LEU A 56 -10.50 5.65 -11.68
CA LEU A 56 -9.42 6.09 -10.80
C LEU A 56 -8.06 5.72 -11.38
N ALA A 57 -7.90 4.50 -11.89
CA ALA A 57 -6.65 4.08 -12.53
C ALA A 57 -6.30 4.98 -13.73
N ARG A 58 -7.27 5.28 -14.60
CA ARG A 58 -7.08 6.22 -15.72
C ARG A 58 -6.76 7.65 -15.24
N HIS A 59 -7.37 8.09 -14.15
CA HIS A 59 -7.05 9.39 -13.55
C HIS A 59 -5.61 9.43 -13.04
N LEU A 60 -5.18 8.38 -12.32
CA LEU A 60 -3.83 8.24 -11.80
C LEU A 60 -2.78 8.17 -12.92
N GLN A 61 -3.05 7.44 -14.01
CA GLN A 61 -2.16 7.37 -15.18
C GLN A 61 -1.91 8.76 -15.80
N ARG A 62 -2.95 9.59 -15.88
CA ARG A 62 -2.81 10.98 -16.36
C ARG A 62 -2.05 11.87 -15.38
N GLN A 63 -2.24 11.64 -14.08
CA GLN A 63 -1.66 12.46 -13.02
C GLN A 63 -0.19 12.12 -12.74
N PHE A 64 0.17 10.85 -12.90
CA PHE A 64 1.51 10.31 -12.63
C PHE A 64 2.05 9.52 -13.84
N PRO A 65 2.29 10.17 -14.97
CA PRO A 65 2.61 9.48 -16.23
C PRO A 65 3.97 8.77 -16.21
N GLN A 66 4.83 9.07 -15.27
CA GLN A 66 6.14 8.42 -15.10
C GLN A 66 6.10 7.21 -14.16
N SER A 67 5.01 7.04 -13.40
CA SER A 67 4.83 5.87 -12.55
C SER A 67 4.11 4.75 -13.32
N LEU A 68 4.39 3.53 -12.93
CA LEU A 68 3.68 2.37 -13.47
C LEU A 68 2.32 2.25 -12.77
N VAL A 69 1.27 2.77 -13.39
CA VAL A 69 -0.10 2.65 -12.89
C VAL A 69 -0.84 1.55 -13.62
N VAL A 70 -1.31 0.56 -12.88
CA VAL A 70 -2.00 -0.62 -13.40
C VAL A 70 -3.43 -0.67 -12.87
N ASN A 71 -4.41 -0.80 -13.77
CA ASN A 71 -5.75 -1.20 -13.37
C ASN A 71 -5.75 -2.71 -13.12
N GLY A 72 -5.89 -3.09 -11.85
CA GLY A 72 -5.75 -4.50 -11.46
C GLY A 72 -6.21 -4.80 -10.05
N ASP A 73 -6.35 -6.08 -9.77
CA ASP A 73 -6.73 -6.62 -8.47
C ASP A 73 -5.48 -6.90 -7.62
N ALA A 74 -5.48 -6.44 -6.37
CA ALA A 74 -4.41 -6.68 -5.41
C ALA A 74 -4.17 -8.19 -5.15
N CYS A 75 -5.18 -9.02 -5.32
CA CYS A 75 -5.04 -10.48 -5.24
C CYS A 75 -4.11 -11.06 -6.31
N ASP A 76 -3.98 -10.38 -7.47
CA ASP A 76 -3.09 -10.77 -8.56
C ASP A 76 -1.76 -10.00 -8.56
N LEU A 77 -1.35 -9.45 -7.43
CA LEU A 77 -0.18 -8.59 -7.34
C LEU A 77 1.10 -9.25 -7.88
N ALA A 78 1.33 -10.51 -7.55
CA ALA A 78 2.50 -11.25 -8.06
C ALA A 78 2.48 -11.36 -9.59
N GLY A 79 1.32 -11.64 -10.19
CA GLY A 79 1.12 -11.65 -11.63
C GLY A 79 1.32 -10.28 -12.27
N ILE A 80 0.83 -9.21 -11.65
CA ILE A 80 1.02 -7.83 -12.11
C ILE A 80 2.51 -7.49 -12.13
N VAL A 81 3.23 -7.72 -11.02
CA VAL A 81 4.66 -7.47 -10.90
C VAL A 81 5.45 -8.19 -11.96
N ALA A 82 5.14 -9.48 -12.20
CA ALA A 82 5.81 -10.30 -13.19
C ALA A 82 5.53 -9.83 -14.64
N ARG A 83 4.27 -9.57 -14.98
CA ARG A 83 3.87 -9.15 -16.34
C ARG A 83 4.47 -7.81 -16.73
N HIS A 84 4.66 -6.92 -15.80
CA HIS A 84 5.22 -5.59 -16.03
C HIS A 84 6.74 -5.51 -15.77
N HIS A 85 7.37 -6.62 -15.42
CA HIS A 85 8.82 -6.68 -15.10
C HIS A 85 9.24 -5.61 -14.06
N PHE A 86 8.34 -5.32 -13.10
CA PHE A 86 8.58 -4.26 -12.11
C PHE A 86 9.70 -4.62 -11.13
N ALA A 87 9.70 -5.86 -10.66
CA ALA A 87 10.70 -6.39 -9.73
C ALA A 87 10.76 -7.91 -9.85
N SER A 88 11.87 -8.51 -9.43
CA SER A 88 11.92 -9.94 -9.16
C SER A 88 11.20 -10.26 -7.85
N ALA A 89 10.82 -11.53 -7.64
CA ALA A 89 10.23 -11.95 -6.37
C ALA A 89 11.19 -11.64 -5.21
N GLY A 90 10.68 -11.00 -4.17
CA GLY A 90 11.48 -10.63 -2.99
C GLY A 90 12.34 -9.37 -3.16
N GLU A 91 12.17 -8.59 -4.23
CA GLU A 91 12.92 -7.34 -4.47
C GLU A 91 12.10 -6.07 -4.21
N VAL A 92 10.85 -6.20 -3.77
CA VAL A 92 10.03 -5.04 -3.39
C VAL A 92 10.38 -4.61 -1.96
N ASP A 93 10.72 -3.35 -1.77
CA ASP A 93 11.21 -2.80 -0.50
C ASP A 93 10.10 -2.49 0.50
N ALA A 94 8.93 -2.13 0.00
CA ALA A 94 7.73 -1.92 0.82
C ALA A 94 6.46 -1.93 -0.03
N VAL A 95 5.34 -2.29 0.60
CA VAL A 95 4.00 -2.07 0.06
C VAL A 95 3.28 -1.09 0.96
N ILE A 96 2.72 -0.02 0.38
CA ILE A 96 1.78 0.90 1.05
C ILE A 96 0.37 0.57 0.60
N SER A 97 -0.55 0.39 1.55
CA SER A 97 -1.92 0.01 1.25
C SER A 97 -2.92 1.05 1.73
N GLY A 98 -3.72 1.54 0.79
CA GLY A 98 -4.94 2.33 1.01
C GLY A 98 -6.20 1.48 1.09
N LEU A 99 -6.07 0.16 1.11
CA LEU A 99 -7.20 -0.76 1.10
C LEU A 99 -7.96 -0.77 2.43
N GLY A 100 -9.28 -0.81 2.35
CA GLY A 100 -10.15 -0.88 3.52
C GLY A 100 -10.31 -2.30 4.08
N PHE A 101 -9.25 -2.88 4.63
CA PHE A 101 -9.26 -4.27 5.13
C PHE A 101 -10.39 -4.57 6.12
N LEU A 102 -10.79 -3.61 6.98
CA LEU A 102 -11.88 -3.79 7.94
C LEU A 102 -13.21 -4.19 7.29
N ALA A 103 -13.46 -3.74 6.06
CA ALA A 103 -14.68 -4.03 5.32
C ALA A 103 -14.59 -5.29 4.47
N MET A 104 -13.44 -5.97 4.44
CA MET A 104 -13.21 -7.13 3.58
C MET A 104 -13.50 -8.44 4.30
N PRO A 105 -14.07 -9.44 3.59
CA PRO A 105 -14.15 -10.80 4.10
C PRO A 105 -12.75 -11.37 4.38
N ARG A 106 -12.64 -12.24 5.41
CA ARG A 106 -11.37 -12.88 5.81
C ARG A 106 -10.64 -13.56 4.65
N ALA A 107 -11.37 -14.26 3.78
CA ALA A 107 -10.77 -14.94 2.63
C ALA A 107 -10.06 -13.96 1.68
N LEU A 108 -10.69 -12.80 1.43
CA LEU A 108 -10.11 -11.75 0.58
C LEU A 108 -8.87 -11.12 1.24
N GLN A 109 -8.95 -10.82 2.55
CA GLN A 109 -7.80 -10.34 3.31
C GLN A 109 -6.61 -11.30 3.19
N LYS A 110 -6.86 -12.62 3.36
CA LYS A 110 -5.83 -13.65 3.25
C LYS A 110 -5.19 -13.68 1.86
N HIS A 111 -5.99 -13.67 0.80
CA HIS A 111 -5.49 -13.69 -0.58
C HIS A 111 -4.62 -12.47 -0.89
N ILE A 112 -5.05 -11.27 -0.49
CA ILE A 112 -4.26 -10.04 -0.68
C ILE A 112 -2.94 -10.12 0.09
N LEU A 113 -2.96 -10.53 1.36
CA LEU A 113 -1.75 -10.67 2.17
C LEU A 113 -0.77 -11.67 1.57
N GLN A 114 -1.25 -12.82 1.10
CA GLN A 114 -0.41 -13.82 0.43
C GLN A 114 0.23 -13.24 -0.83
N ALA A 115 -0.54 -12.51 -1.66
CA ALA A 115 -0.01 -11.86 -2.86
C ALA A 115 1.02 -10.78 -2.53
N VAL A 116 0.80 -9.97 -1.49
CA VAL A 116 1.73 -8.94 -1.03
C VAL A 116 3.03 -9.55 -0.55
N PHE A 117 2.98 -10.53 0.34
CA PHE A 117 4.18 -11.14 0.90
C PHE A 117 4.91 -12.07 -0.06
N ALA A 118 4.31 -12.45 -1.18
CA ALA A 118 4.99 -13.13 -2.28
C ALA A 118 5.96 -12.23 -3.07
N VAL A 119 5.73 -10.91 -3.07
CA VAL A 119 6.57 -9.94 -3.80
C VAL A 119 7.52 -9.15 -2.91
N LEU A 120 7.20 -9.01 -1.62
CA LEU A 120 8.03 -8.30 -0.64
C LEU A 120 9.37 -9.00 -0.39
N GLY A 121 10.41 -8.19 -0.26
CA GLY A 121 11.72 -8.65 0.20
C GLY A 121 11.68 -9.16 1.65
N ALA A 122 12.73 -9.86 2.05
CA ALA A 122 12.87 -10.34 3.42
C ALA A 122 12.82 -9.15 4.40
N ASN A 123 11.93 -9.24 5.39
CA ASN A 123 11.67 -8.20 6.39
C ASN A 123 11.11 -6.87 5.83
N ALA A 124 10.75 -6.82 4.55
CA ALA A 124 10.11 -5.65 3.97
C ALA A 124 8.67 -5.50 4.48
N PRO A 125 8.22 -4.28 4.82
CA PRO A 125 6.92 -4.07 5.46
C PRO A 125 5.77 -3.93 4.46
N LEU A 126 4.59 -4.39 4.89
CA LEU A 126 3.31 -3.85 4.44
C LEU A 126 2.91 -2.73 5.41
N ILE A 127 2.76 -1.51 4.89
CA ILE A 127 2.35 -0.33 5.65
C ILE A 127 0.87 -0.08 5.38
N GLN A 128 0.05 -0.20 6.42
CA GLN A 128 -1.41 -0.12 6.36
C GLN A 128 -1.94 0.87 7.37
N PHE A 129 -2.97 1.64 7.03
CA PHE A 129 -3.71 2.41 8.00
C PHE A 129 -5.07 1.77 8.32
N THR A 130 -5.65 2.14 9.45
CA THR A 130 -7.01 1.77 9.84
C THR A 130 -7.69 2.92 10.57
N TYR A 131 -9.02 2.99 10.44
CA TYR A 131 -9.84 3.88 11.27
C TYR A 131 -10.31 3.10 12.49
N GLY A 132 -9.58 3.28 13.60
CA GLY A 132 -9.89 2.61 14.86
C GLY A 132 -8.63 2.23 15.65
N PRO A 133 -8.80 1.80 16.89
CA PRO A 133 -7.69 1.56 17.81
C PRO A 133 -6.97 0.21 17.58
N SER A 134 -7.58 -0.69 16.80
CA SER A 134 -7.10 -2.05 16.62
C SER A 134 -6.60 -2.29 15.20
N SER A 135 -5.73 -3.29 15.02
CA SER A 135 -5.33 -3.76 13.70
C SER A 135 -6.56 -4.12 12.86
N PRO A 136 -6.60 -3.75 11.57
CA PRO A 136 -7.67 -4.14 10.68
C PRO A 136 -7.67 -5.63 10.33
N LEU A 137 -6.59 -6.32 10.68
CA LEU A 137 -6.37 -7.73 10.38
C LEU A 137 -6.57 -8.60 11.63
N PRO A 138 -7.33 -9.70 11.55
CA PRO A 138 -7.53 -10.62 12.65
C PRO A 138 -6.21 -11.25 13.12
N ARG A 139 -6.04 -11.38 14.45
CA ARG A 139 -4.81 -11.95 15.03
C ARG A 139 -4.56 -13.39 14.62
N ASP A 140 -5.61 -14.18 14.49
CA ASP A 140 -5.53 -15.57 14.04
C ASP A 140 -5.06 -15.67 12.59
N LEU A 141 -5.52 -14.76 11.70
CA LEU A 141 -5.03 -14.67 10.33
C LEU A 141 -3.54 -14.29 10.27
N LEU A 142 -3.12 -13.34 11.09
CA LEU A 142 -1.71 -12.96 11.18
C LEU A 142 -0.85 -14.12 11.65
N GLY A 143 -1.29 -14.86 12.68
CA GLY A 143 -0.61 -16.05 13.17
C GLY A 143 -0.54 -17.16 12.13
N GLU A 144 -1.64 -17.39 11.39
CA GLU A 144 -1.69 -18.38 10.29
C GLU A 144 -0.65 -18.08 9.19
N LEU A 145 -0.44 -16.80 8.90
CA LEU A 145 0.50 -16.35 7.87
C LEU A 145 1.91 -16.06 8.40
N GLY A 146 2.16 -16.24 9.71
CA GLY A 146 3.44 -15.96 10.34
C GLY A 146 3.80 -14.47 10.35
N LEU A 147 2.80 -13.58 10.36
CA LEU A 147 2.98 -12.15 10.31
C LEU A 147 2.91 -11.50 11.69
N SER A 148 3.69 -10.44 11.89
CA SER A 148 3.66 -9.59 13.07
C SER A 148 3.16 -8.18 12.71
N VAL A 149 2.51 -7.52 13.68
CA VAL A 149 2.00 -6.16 13.52
C VAL A 149 2.62 -5.23 14.56
N ARG A 150 3.04 -4.06 14.12
CA ARG A 150 3.50 -2.97 14.97
C ARG A 150 2.71 -1.70 14.65
N ARG A 151 2.21 -1.04 15.70
CA ARG A 151 1.63 0.31 15.55
C ARG A 151 2.75 1.31 15.35
N ALA A 152 2.66 2.12 14.30
CA ALA A 152 3.70 3.06 13.92
C ALA A 152 3.30 4.53 14.18
N GLY A 153 2.01 4.87 14.18
CA GLY A 153 1.57 6.25 14.42
C GLY A 153 0.06 6.43 14.43
N ILE A 154 -0.37 7.64 14.80
CA ILE A 154 -1.78 8.05 14.81
C ILE A 154 -1.90 9.39 14.07
N ALA A 155 -2.83 9.49 13.11
CA ALA A 155 -3.18 10.71 12.41
C ALA A 155 -4.46 11.31 13.00
N LEU A 156 -4.32 12.24 13.95
CA LEU A 156 -5.44 12.82 14.70
C LEU A 156 -6.30 13.78 13.89
N LEU A 157 -5.73 14.41 12.85
CA LEU A 157 -6.48 15.33 11.98
C LEU A 157 -7.34 14.62 10.93
N ASN A 158 -7.30 13.30 10.87
CA ASN A 158 -8.28 12.53 10.12
C ASN A 158 -9.60 12.44 10.88
N VAL A 159 -10.70 12.45 10.16
CA VAL A 159 -12.04 12.27 10.74
C VAL A 159 -12.68 11.06 10.04
N PRO A 160 -12.82 9.95 10.75
CA PRO A 160 -12.29 9.64 12.09
C PRO A 160 -10.75 9.55 12.14
N PRO A 161 -10.12 9.59 13.34
CA PRO A 161 -8.68 9.41 13.49
C PRO A 161 -8.20 8.09 12.89
N ALA A 162 -7.06 8.14 12.22
CA ALA A 162 -6.46 6.96 11.59
C ALA A 162 -5.17 6.51 12.32
N VAL A 163 -4.96 5.21 12.40
CA VAL A 163 -3.76 4.57 12.96
C VAL A 163 -2.95 3.92 11.82
N VAL A 164 -1.64 4.07 11.87
CA VAL A 164 -0.68 3.46 10.95
C VAL A 164 0.05 2.32 11.65
#